data_5821107df16242e0b6f2615fe5a5c85b
#
_entry.id   5821107df16242e0b6f2615fe5a5c85b
#
_cell.length_a   1.000
_cell.length_b   1.000
_cell.length_c   1.000
_cell.angle_alpha   90.00
_cell.angle_beta   90.00
_cell.angle_gamma   90.00
#
_symmetry.space_group_name_H-M   'P 1'
#
loop_
_entity.id
_entity.type
_entity.pdbx_description
1 polymer ?
#
loop_
_entity_poly.entity_id
_entity_poly.type
_entity_poly.pdbx_seq_one_letter_code
_entity_poly.pdbx_strand_id
1 'polypeptide(L)'
;MYELYDKNGNQIGYRMTKRIKNEDDKYDVLTARSKTSEKDCRKKLDDMVKEYYQLQEKKKSGGVFSEMKLKDYADNWYHLNIEKANCTKKNKYMYKNIVYNHIIEHLGSIKLCNLTEDDCQRFINEYTGWSKAFASKVRMVLRRILTKAEKQELIKTNVAKDIVLPTVYENKHRPITDDERRMILETIPKHYAGTMVLTMLCCGLRPIEIRRMKWDWIDFENAILTVGKSKTEAGTGRKIPIPPVLLDALKEHKAKGLNNEYVFVKYEKHTRMDDNAFYQSWKNFVKEMDLANGAHLYRNQVKNSIIAPDFEPYLLRHTFCTDCQAAGVPINVAKEWMGHSDISVTAKIYTHMVDEVFEQNRMRIAQYAVTKSQQVESLTATN
;
A
#
# COMPACT_ATOMS: atom_id res chain seq x y z
N MET A 1 -25.42 11.23 36.75
CA MET A 1 -24.76 9.91 36.95
C MET A 1 -25.64 8.87 36.30
N TYR A 2 -25.02 7.89 35.62
CA TYR A 2 -25.74 6.77 35.00
C TYR A 2 -25.01 5.47 35.37
N GLU A 3 -25.76 4.48 35.81
CA GLU A 3 -25.30 3.11 35.93
C GLU A 3 -25.31 2.45 34.56
N LEU A 4 -24.32 1.64 34.24
CA LEU A 4 -24.19 0.93 32.98
C LEU A 4 -24.58 -0.53 33.23
N TYR A 5 -25.49 -1.06 32.42
CA TYR A 5 -25.96 -2.44 32.47
C TYR A 5 -25.61 -3.18 31.16
N ASP A 6 -25.40 -4.49 31.26
CA ASP A 6 -25.25 -5.36 30.09
C ASP A 6 -26.62 -5.73 29.51
N LYS A 7 -26.62 -6.52 28.42
CA LYS A 7 -27.83 -6.98 27.74
C LYS A 7 -28.68 -7.91 28.60
N ASN A 8 -28.14 -8.44 29.70
CA ASN A 8 -28.78 -9.36 30.61
C ASN A 8 -29.27 -8.66 31.91
N GLY A 9 -29.12 -7.33 31.98
CA GLY A 9 -29.52 -6.53 33.11
C GLY A 9 -28.51 -6.50 34.29
N ASN A 10 -27.28 -7.01 34.12
CA ASN A 10 -26.27 -6.95 35.16
C ASN A 10 -25.53 -5.62 35.09
N GLN A 11 -25.29 -5.02 36.25
CA GLN A 11 -24.53 -3.77 36.31
C GLN A 11 -23.06 -4.00 35.96
N ILE A 12 -22.59 -3.30 34.94
CA ILE A 12 -21.21 -3.43 34.40
C ILE A 12 -20.32 -2.22 34.71
N GLY A 13 -20.88 -1.19 35.33
CA GLY A 13 -20.09 -0.01 35.70
C GLY A 13 -20.90 1.26 35.91
N TYR A 14 -20.17 2.36 36.00
CA TYR A 14 -20.69 3.70 36.26
C TYR A 14 -20.19 4.66 35.18
N ARG A 15 -21.04 5.63 34.83
CA ARG A 15 -20.71 6.74 33.93
C ARG A 15 -21.16 8.07 34.56
N MET A 16 -20.21 9.00 34.62
CA MET A 16 -20.50 10.37 35.05
C MET A 16 -20.05 11.35 33.99
N THR A 17 -20.84 12.42 33.84
CA THR A 17 -20.60 13.46 32.84
C THR A 17 -20.72 14.83 33.51
N LYS A 18 -19.80 15.74 33.21
CA LYS A 18 -19.83 17.14 33.60
C LYS A 18 -19.76 18.03 32.36
N ARG A 19 -20.65 19.01 32.28
CA ARG A 19 -20.64 20.06 31.25
C ARG A 19 -19.92 21.27 31.82
N ILE A 20 -18.95 21.79 31.08
CA ILE A 20 -18.16 22.95 31.47
C ILE A 20 -18.30 23.96 30.34
N LYS A 21 -18.71 25.20 30.67
CA LYS A 21 -18.82 26.27 29.69
C LYS A 21 -17.42 26.75 29.31
N ASN A 22 -17.11 26.74 28.04
CA ASN A 22 -15.82 27.21 27.50
C ASN A 22 -15.90 28.72 27.13
N GLU A 23 -14.76 29.28 26.67
CA GLU A 23 -14.64 30.71 26.35
C GLU A 23 -15.49 31.14 25.14
N ASP A 24 -15.86 30.21 24.26
CA ASP A 24 -16.75 30.45 23.10
C ASP A 24 -18.25 30.36 23.46
N ASP A 25 -18.59 30.40 24.73
CA ASP A 25 -19.96 30.27 25.24
C ASP A 25 -20.61 28.91 24.92
N LYS A 26 -19.82 27.92 24.51
CA LYS A 26 -20.22 26.53 24.24
C LYS A 26 -19.91 25.64 25.44
N TYR A 27 -20.51 24.44 25.48
CA TYR A 27 -20.26 23.49 26.54
C TYR A 27 -19.35 22.34 26.07
N ASP A 28 -18.23 22.19 26.76
CA ASP A 28 -17.38 21.00 26.67
C ASP A 28 -17.93 19.95 27.63
N VAL A 29 -17.91 18.68 27.18
CA VAL A 29 -18.50 17.58 27.94
C VAL A 29 -17.41 16.58 28.33
N LEU A 30 -17.08 16.55 29.65
CA LEU A 30 -16.16 15.54 30.19
C LEU A 30 -16.97 14.34 30.66
N THR A 31 -16.52 13.13 30.32
CA THR A 31 -17.19 11.88 30.66
C THR A 31 -16.20 10.88 31.23
N ALA A 32 -16.37 10.52 32.51
CA ALA A 32 -15.65 9.45 33.17
C ALA A 32 -16.47 8.15 33.18
N ARG A 33 -15.77 7.02 33.14
CA ARG A 33 -16.34 5.68 33.30
C ARG A 33 -15.53 4.86 34.28
N SER A 34 -16.20 4.06 35.11
CA SER A 34 -15.54 3.09 35.99
C SER A 34 -16.31 1.78 35.99
N LYS A 35 -15.56 0.67 36.06
CA LYS A 35 -16.13 -0.68 36.25
C LYS A 35 -16.14 -1.09 37.73
N THR A 36 -15.42 -0.37 38.58
CA THR A 36 -15.15 -0.75 39.98
C THR A 36 -16.16 -0.16 40.96
N SER A 37 -16.35 1.17 40.93
CA SER A 37 -17.28 1.82 41.84
C SER A 37 -17.67 3.22 41.37
N GLU A 38 -18.79 3.73 41.93
CA GLU A 38 -19.20 5.12 41.78
C GLU A 38 -18.12 6.10 42.27
N LYS A 39 -17.50 5.80 43.40
CA LYS A 39 -16.44 6.63 44.00
C LYS A 39 -15.22 6.76 43.08
N ASP A 40 -14.83 5.67 42.40
CA ASP A 40 -13.74 5.69 41.43
C ASP A 40 -14.14 6.48 40.16
N CYS A 41 -15.38 6.33 39.71
CA CYS A 41 -15.87 7.11 38.56
C CYS A 41 -15.90 8.61 38.87
N ARG A 42 -16.31 9.00 40.07
CA ARG A 42 -16.33 10.38 40.54
C ARG A 42 -14.89 10.95 40.66
N LYS A 43 -13.98 10.19 41.25
CA LYS A 43 -12.57 10.59 41.35
C LYS A 43 -11.97 10.83 39.96
N LYS A 44 -12.20 9.93 38.99
CA LYS A 44 -11.73 10.09 37.61
C LYS A 44 -12.32 11.33 36.95
N LEU A 45 -13.59 11.62 37.20
CA LEU A 45 -14.21 12.83 36.65
C LEU A 45 -13.64 14.09 37.28
N ASP A 46 -13.39 14.11 38.59
CA ASP A 46 -12.80 15.24 39.28
C ASP A 46 -11.35 15.48 38.84
N ASP A 47 -10.57 14.43 38.61
CA ASP A 47 -9.22 14.53 38.05
C ASP A 47 -9.25 15.10 36.62
N MET A 48 -10.18 14.62 35.76
CA MET A 48 -10.37 15.19 34.41
C MET A 48 -10.78 16.66 34.45
N VAL A 49 -11.61 17.05 35.42
CA VAL A 49 -12.05 18.45 35.59
C VAL A 49 -10.88 19.33 36.05
N LYS A 50 -10.05 18.84 36.98
CA LYS A 50 -8.82 19.55 37.40
C LYS A 50 -7.85 19.75 36.25
N GLU A 51 -7.59 18.70 35.48
CA GLU A 51 -6.76 18.76 34.27
C GLU A 51 -7.31 19.75 33.26
N TYR A 52 -8.64 19.77 33.03
CA TYR A 52 -9.29 20.69 32.13
C TYR A 52 -9.06 22.15 32.56
N TYR A 53 -9.30 22.49 33.85
CA TYR A 53 -9.08 23.84 34.36
C TYR A 53 -7.59 24.25 34.36
N GLN A 54 -6.69 23.35 34.73
CA GLN A 54 -5.24 23.61 34.61
C GLN A 54 -4.82 23.90 33.18
N LEU A 55 -5.42 23.20 32.20
CA LEU A 55 -5.18 23.45 30.78
C LEU A 55 -5.71 24.81 30.34
N GLN A 56 -6.89 25.22 30.84
CA GLN A 56 -7.49 26.53 30.54
C GLN A 56 -6.71 27.68 31.20
N GLU A 57 -6.26 27.52 32.45
CA GLU A 57 -5.40 28.51 33.09
C GLU A 57 -4.04 28.67 32.37
N LYS A 58 -3.45 27.56 31.91
CA LYS A 58 -2.24 27.60 31.06
C LYS A 58 -2.50 28.30 29.72
N LYS A 59 -3.70 28.18 29.14
CA LYS A 59 -4.08 28.93 27.92
C LYS A 59 -4.22 30.42 28.19
N LYS A 60 -4.78 30.84 29.35
CA LYS A 60 -4.98 32.27 29.74
C LYS A 60 -3.69 33.00 30.08
N SER A 61 -2.67 32.29 30.56
CA SER A 61 -1.39 32.93 30.95
C SER A 61 -0.46 33.26 29.78
N GLY A 62 -0.99 33.40 28.56
CA GLY A 62 -0.24 33.90 27.40
C GLY A 62 0.82 32.97 26.88
N GLY A 63 0.40 31.81 26.34
CA GLY A 63 1.27 31.04 25.44
C GLY A 63 2.27 30.12 26.10
N VAL A 64 1.90 29.44 27.18
CA VAL A 64 2.69 28.29 27.64
C VAL A 64 2.38 27.09 26.74
N PHE A 65 3.09 27.01 25.65
CA PHE A 65 3.12 25.79 24.82
C PHE A 65 3.54 24.59 25.68
N SER A 66 3.10 23.42 25.32
CA SER A 66 3.22 22.25 26.15
C SER A 66 4.67 21.92 26.51
N GLU A 67 4.97 21.89 27.80
CA GLU A 67 6.22 21.34 28.36
C GLU A 67 6.31 19.80 28.24
N MET A 68 5.26 19.18 27.70
CA MET A 68 5.21 17.74 27.43
C MET A 68 6.31 17.34 26.45
N LYS A 69 7.00 16.26 26.75
CA LYS A 69 8.00 15.69 25.84
C LYS A 69 7.30 15.09 24.59
N LEU A 70 7.99 15.18 23.47
CA LEU A 70 7.47 14.59 22.21
C LEU A 70 7.16 13.10 22.37
N LYS A 71 7.95 12.34 23.14
CA LYS A 71 7.70 10.90 23.37
C LYS A 71 6.31 10.64 23.96
N ASP A 72 5.93 11.40 24.98
CA ASP A 72 4.67 11.20 25.72
C ASP A 72 3.48 11.59 24.83
N TYR A 73 3.64 12.65 24.03
CA TYR A 73 2.64 13.08 23.07
C TYR A 73 2.50 12.11 21.90
N ALA A 74 3.60 11.65 21.31
CA ALA A 74 3.60 10.73 20.16
C ALA A 74 3.03 9.36 20.52
N ASP A 75 3.32 8.87 21.75
CA ASP A 75 2.73 7.64 22.30
C ASP A 75 1.20 7.77 22.41
N ASN A 76 0.72 8.81 23.05
CA ASN A 76 -0.71 9.08 23.17
C ASN A 76 -1.37 9.25 21.79
N TRP A 77 -0.72 9.99 20.88
CA TRP A 77 -1.19 10.15 19.51
C TRP A 77 -1.33 8.81 18.78
N TYR A 78 -0.35 7.90 18.92
CA TYR A 78 -0.41 6.56 18.32
C TYR A 78 -1.60 5.77 18.84
N HIS A 79 -1.79 5.69 20.14
CA HIS A 79 -2.88 4.95 20.77
C HIS A 79 -4.25 5.49 20.39
N LEU A 80 -4.42 6.81 20.33
CA LEU A 80 -5.71 7.42 20.02
C LEU A 80 -6.03 7.38 18.51
N ASN A 81 -5.05 7.61 17.64
CA ASN A 81 -5.32 7.86 16.22
C ASN A 81 -5.00 6.65 15.32
N ILE A 82 -4.13 5.73 15.74
CA ILE A 82 -3.66 4.62 14.90
C ILE A 82 -4.11 3.27 15.45
N GLU A 83 -3.88 2.99 16.71
CA GLU A 83 -4.18 1.67 17.28
C GLU A 83 -5.66 1.32 17.18
N LYS A 84 -6.55 2.27 17.45
CA LYS A 84 -8.01 2.11 17.35
C LYS A 84 -8.58 2.39 15.95
N ALA A 85 -7.75 2.86 15.02
CA ALA A 85 -8.20 3.15 13.67
C ALA A 85 -8.58 1.89 12.89
N ASN A 86 -9.55 2.02 11.99
CA ASN A 86 -9.91 0.96 11.05
C ASN A 86 -8.88 0.88 9.91
N CYS A 87 -7.69 0.37 10.22
CA CYS A 87 -6.63 0.14 9.25
C CYS A 87 -5.99 -1.24 9.42
N THR A 88 -5.28 -1.71 8.39
CA THR A 88 -4.69 -3.06 8.39
C THR A 88 -3.64 -3.23 9.48
N LYS A 89 -3.48 -4.47 9.98
CA LYS A 89 -2.41 -4.82 10.96
C LYS A 89 -1.02 -4.38 10.47
N LYS A 90 -0.74 -4.53 9.16
CA LYS A 90 0.53 -4.10 8.55
C LYS A 90 0.73 -2.59 8.65
N ASN A 91 -0.31 -1.79 8.43
CA ASN A 91 -0.22 -0.33 8.60
C ASN A 91 -0.01 0.05 10.06
N LYS A 92 -0.73 -0.56 11.02
CA LYS A 92 -0.53 -0.32 12.45
C LYS A 92 0.91 -0.62 12.86
N TYR A 93 1.46 -1.75 12.39
CA TYR A 93 2.85 -2.12 12.64
C TYR A 93 3.84 -1.09 12.05
N MET A 94 3.62 -0.64 10.81
CA MET A 94 4.44 0.40 10.18
C MET A 94 4.43 1.71 10.99
N TYR A 95 3.24 2.18 11.39
CA TYR A 95 3.14 3.36 12.23
C TYR A 95 3.82 3.17 13.58
N LYS A 96 3.62 2.01 14.23
CA LYS A 96 4.26 1.67 15.50
C LYS A 96 5.78 1.73 15.35
N ASN A 97 6.33 1.07 14.35
CA ASN A 97 7.77 1.09 14.08
C ASN A 97 8.30 2.52 13.91
N ILE A 98 7.65 3.34 13.08
CA ILE A 98 8.08 4.72 12.83
C ILE A 98 7.99 5.57 14.10
N VAL A 99 6.90 5.47 14.85
CA VAL A 99 6.71 6.28 16.06
C VAL A 99 7.73 5.91 17.13
N TYR A 100 7.89 4.63 17.44
CA TYR A 100 8.72 4.20 18.59
C TYR A 100 10.21 4.10 18.25
N ASN A 101 10.55 3.44 17.14
CA ASN A 101 11.94 3.12 16.80
C ASN A 101 12.64 4.21 15.99
N HIS A 102 11.91 5.27 15.61
CA HIS A 102 12.50 6.38 14.86
C HIS A 102 12.19 7.73 15.53
N ILE A 103 10.90 8.14 15.61
CA ILE A 103 10.58 9.49 16.11
C ILE A 103 10.85 9.63 17.60
N ILE A 104 10.39 8.69 18.43
CA ILE A 104 10.59 8.74 19.89
C ILE A 104 12.05 8.53 20.26
N GLU A 105 12.74 7.63 19.59
CA GLU A 105 14.15 7.34 19.86
C GLU A 105 15.04 8.57 19.64
N HIS A 106 14.79 9.34 18.57
CA HIS A 106 15.65 10.47 18.18
C HIS A 106 15.19 11.82 18.74
N LEU A 107 13.88 12.08 18.70
CA LEU A 107 13.32 13.38 19.08
C LEU A 107 12.51 13.36 20.39
N GLY A 108 12.25 12.16 20.93
CA GLY A 108 11.31 11.98 22.05
C GLY A 108 11.68 12.69 23.35
N SER A 109 12.97 12.96 23.60
CA SER A 109 13.44 13.69 24.79
C SER A 109 13.15 15.18 24.76
N ILE A 110 12.91 15.76 23.56
CA ILE A 110 12.68 17.20 23.36
C ILE A 110 11.26 17.53 23.79
N LYS A 111 11.09 18.68 24.50
CA LYS A 111 9.78 19.23 24.83
C LYS A 111 9.13 19.79 23.54
N LEU A 112 7.82 19.62 23.39
CA LEU A 112 7.09 20.09 22.20
C LEU A 112 7.30 21.59 21.95
N CYS A 113 7.36 22.42 22.99
CA CYS A 113 7.59 23.86 22.89
C CYS A 113 9.03 24.23 22.44
N ASN A 114 9.97 23.33 22.60
CA ASN A 114 11.39 23.55 22.28
C ASN A 114 11.81 22.86 20.96
N LEU A 115 10.92 22.08 20.34
CA LEU A 115 11.21 21.42 19.09
C LEU A 115 11.32 22.43 17.95
N THR A 116 12.44 22.44 17.26
CA THR A 116 12.72 23.35 16.15
C THR A 116 12.62 22.65 14.78
N GLU A 117 12.52 23.46 13.72
CA GLU A 117 12.60 22.94 12.34
C GLU A 117 13.94 22.28 12.09
N ASP A 118 15.04 22.85 12.60
CA ASP A 118 16.38 22.29 12.46
C ASP A 118 16.51 20.91 13.13
N ASP A 119 15.86 20.68 14.26
CA ASP A 119 15.84 19.36 14.91
C ASP A 119 15.13 18.34 14.01
N CYS A 120 13.97 18.73 13.47
CA CYS A 120 13.22 17.90 12.53
C CYS A 120 13.99 17.65 11.23
N GLN A 121 14.70 18.64 10.70
CA GLN A 121 15.49 18.52 9.48
C GLN A 121 16.71 17.62 9.71
N ARG A 122 17.44 17.81 10.84
CA ARG A 122 18.56 16.93 11.20
C ARG A 122 18.11 15.48 11.32
N PHE A 123 17.00 15.23 12.00
CA PHE A 123 16.41 13.90 12.09
C PHE A 123 16.09 13.29 10.73
N ILE A 124 15.47 14.04 9.82
CA ILE A 124 15.16 13.53 8.47
C ILE A 124 16.43 13.30 7.64
N ASN A 125 17.49 14.07 7.87
CA ASN A 125 18.77 13.90 7.17
C ASN A 125 19.50 12.60 7.53
N GLU A 126 19.20 11.97 8.68
CA GLU A 126 19.70 10.63 9.04
C GLU A 126 19.28 9.56 8.04
N TYR A 127 18.22 9.81 7.26
CA TYR A 127 17.75 8.90 6.20
C TYR A 127 18.46 9.09 4.86
N THR A 128 19.59 9.79 4.82
CA THR A 128 20.46 9.87 3.63
C THR A 128 20.86 8.45 3.19
N GLY A 129 20.65 8.14 1.90
CA GLY A 129 20.90 6.79 1.35
C GLY A 129 19.84 5.73 1.64
N TRP A 130 18.80 6.07 2.42
CA TRP A 130 17.65 5.17 2.62
C TRP A 130 16.67 5.25 1.44
N SER A 131 15.71 4.29 1.38
CA SER A 131 14.69 4.33 0.34
C SER A 131 13.78 5.56 0.49
N LYS A 132 13.52 6.25 -0.62
CA LYS A 132 12.62 7.41 -0.70
C LYS A 132 11.23 7.12 -0.10
N ALA A 133 10.73 5.90 -0.34
CA ALA A 133 9.44 5.47 0.17
C ALA A 133 9.40 5.41 1.71
N PHE A 134 10.48 4.96 2.36
CA PHE A 134 10.55 4.88 3.81
C PHE A 134 10.77 6.26 4.43
N ALA A 135 11.76 7.03 3.96
CA ALA A 135 12.02 8.40 4.44
C ALA A 135 10.78 9.31 4.30
N SER A 136 10.05 9.20 3.18
CA SER A 136 8.77 9.91 3.00
C SER A 136 7.71 9.52 4.01
N LYS A 137 7.63 8.25 4.41
CA LYS A 137 6.69 7.79 5.45
C LYS A 137 7.07 8.33 6.82
N VAL A 138 8.35 8.31 7.18
CA VAL A 138 8.83 8.89 8.45
C VAL A 138 8.47 10.37 8.53
N ARG A 139 8.80 11.14 7.49
CA ARG A 139 8.44 12.55 7.39
C ARG A 139 6.92 12.78 7.50
N MET A 140 6.13 11.97 6.80
CA MET A 140 4.67 12.05 6.86
C MET A 140 4.14 11.80 8.27
N VAL A 141 4.65 10.80 8.99
CA VAL A 141 4.19 10.49 10.35
C VAL A 141 4.55 11.61 11.31
N LEU A 142 5.78 12.13 11.27
CA LEU A 142 6.21 13.27 12.08
C LEU A 142 5.33 14.51 11.83
N ARG A 143 5.10 14.85 10.56
CA ARG A 143 4.18 15.95 10.19
C ARG A 143 2.78 15.75 10.75
N ARG A 144 2.23 14.53 10.68
CA ARG A 144 0.88 14.24 11.21
C ARG A 144 0.78 14.38 12.72
N ILE A 145 1.80 13.95 13.46
CA ILE A 145 1.88 14.11 14.91
C ILE A 145 1.88 15.60 15.26
N LEU A 146 2.77 16.37 14.65
CA LEU A 146 2.91 17.80 14.92
C LEU A 146 1.73 18.64 14.40
N THR A 147 1.11 18.28 13.27
CA THR A 147 -0.15 18.93 12.83
C THR A 147 -1.27 18.71 13.85
N LYS A 148 -1.31 17.55 14.52
CA LYS A 148 -2.30 17.33 15.56
C LYS A 148 -1.99 18.13 16.82
N ALA A 149 -0.71 18.28 17.18
CA ALA A 149 -0.28 19.11 18.30
C ALA A 149 -0.59 20.61 18.05
N GLU A 150 -0.36 21.09 16.83
CA GLU A 150 -0.73 22.45 16.39
C GLU A 150 -2.24 22.68 16.51
N LYS A 151 -3.07 21.76 15.99
CA LYS A 151 -4.54 21.84 16.11
C LYS A 151 -5.06 21.77 17.55
N GLN A 152 -4.27 21.26 18.47
CA GLN A 152 -4.57 21.21 19.90
C GLN A 152 -3.94 22.40 20.66
N GLU A 153 -3.33 23.33 19.94
CA GLU A 153 -2.66 24.53 20.48
C GLU A 153 -1.53 24.21 21.49
N LEU A 154 -0.95 23.00 21.36
CA LEU A 154 0.20 22.57 22.17
C LEU A 154 1.52 23.14 21.62
N ILE A 155 1.55 23.50 20.36
CA ILE A 155 2.63 24.22 19.67
C ILE A 155 2.01 25.32 18.79
N LYS A 156 2.76 26.39 18.56
CA LYS A 156 2.30 27.53 17.75
C LYS A 156 2.14 27.17 16.26
N THR A 157 3.10 26.41 15.74
CA THR A 157 3.16 26.00 14.33
C THR A 157 3.77 24.60 14.22
N ASN A 158 3.42 23.87 13.18
CA ASN A 158 4.06 22.59 12.88
C ASN A 158 5.44 22.84 12.26
N VAL A 159 6.48 22.74 13.07
CA VAL A 159 7.89 22.92 12.66
C VAL A 159 8.39 21.87 11.65
N ALA A 160 7.68 20.77 11.45
CA ALA A 160 8.01 19.80 10.42
C ALA A 160 7.29 20.04 9.09
N LYS A 161 6.57 21.16 8.92
CA LYS A 161 5.76 21.41 7.73
C LYS A 161 6.61 21.52 6.46
N ASP A 162 7.73 22.18 6.51
CA ASP A 162 8.53 22.56 5.34
C ASP A 162 9.85 21.76 5.23
N ILE A 163 10.12 20.81 6.16
CA ILE A 163 11.30 19.96 6.09
C ILE A 163 11.34 19.18 4.78
N VAL A 164 12.53 19.07 4.19
CA VAL A 164 12.79 18.41 2.91
C VAL A 164 13.43 17.03 3.10
N LEU A 165 13.22 16.13 2.15
CA LEU A 165 13.92 14.85 2.17
C LEU A 165 15.37 15.05 1.76
N PRO A 166 16.33 14.35 2.41
CA PRO A 166 17.72 14.32 1.98
C PRO A 166 17.86 13.57 0.65
N THR A 167 19.08 13.42 0.15
CA THR A 167 19.36 12.52 -0.96
C THR A 167 19.00 11.10 -0.57
N VAL A 168 17.96 10.55 -1.20
CA VAL A 168 17.40 9.23 -0.92
C VAL A 168 17.45 8.37 -2.18
N TYR A 169 17.61 7.07 -1.98
CA TYR A 169 17.59 6.11 -3.06
C TYR A 169 16.13 5.89 -3.54
N GLU A 170 15.91 6.07 -4.82
CA GLU A 170 14.63 5.77 -5.46
C GLU A 170 14.76 4.46 -6.24
N ASN A 171 14.06 3.42 -5.80
CA ASN A 171 13.95 2.19 -6.57
C ASN A 171 13.16 2.50 -7.85
N LYS A 172 13.85 2.53 -8.98
CA LYS A 172 13.20 2.57 -10.28
C LYS A 172 12.73 1.15 -10.58
N HIS A 173 11.43 0.96 -10.69
CA HIS A 173 10.89 -0.29 -11.21
C HIS A 173 11.22 -0.35 -12.72
N ARG A 174 11.87 -1.42 -13.13
CA ARG A 174 12.15 -1.73 -14.52
C ARG A 174 11.24 -2.86 -15.02
N PRO A 175 11.04 -3.03 -16.32
CA PRO A 175 10.54 -4.28 -16.84
C PRO A 175 11.59 -5.39 -16.66
N ILE A 176 11.19 -6.64 -16.81
CA ILE A 176 12.15 -7.75 -16.92
C ILE A 176 12.94 -7.62 -18.20
N THR A 177 14.21 -8.09 -18.18
CA THR A 177 15.04 -8.18 -19.37
C THR A 177 14.60 -9.34 -20.26
N ASP A 178 15.07 -9.38 -21.51
CA ASP A 178 14.79 -10.50 -22.42
C ASP A 178 15.36 -11.82 -21.90
N ASP A 179 16.53 -11.80 -21.28
CA ASP A 179 17.11 -12.97 -20.62
C ASP A 179 16.27 -13.45 -19.43
N GLU A 180 15.83 -12.54 -18.58
CA GLU A 180 14.92 -12.87 -17.48
C GLU A 180 13.59 -13.44 -18.01
N ARG A 181 13.07 -12.89 -19.10
CA ARG A 181 11.85 -13.38 -19.75
C ARG A 181 12.05 -14.80 -20.28
N ARG A 182 13.15 -15.05 -20.97
CA ARG A 182 13.52 -16.39 -21.47
C ARG A 182 13.59 -17.38 -20.32
N MET A 183 14.35 -17.10 -19.27
CA MET A 183 14.50 -17.95 -18.10
C MET A 183 13.15 -18.23 -17.40
N ILE A 184 12.28 -17.23 -17.29
CA ILE A 184 10.92 -17.40 -16.75
C ILE A 184 10.14 -18.42 -17.61
N LEU A 185 10.10 -18.21 -18.92
CA LEU A 185 9.33 -19.06 -19.84
C LEU A 185 9.84 -20.52 -19.84
N GLU A 186 11.13 -20.75 -19.74
CA GLU A 186 11.75 -22.07 -19.62
C GLU A 186 11.46 -22.76 -18.29
N THR A 187 11.25 -21.99 -17.21
CA THR A 187 10.98 -22.50 -15.86
C THR A 187 9.49 -22.79 -15.61
N ILE A 188 8.58 -22.02 -16.25
CA ILE A 188 7.12 -22.14 -16.08
C ILE A 188 6.62 -23.60 -16.19
N PRO A 189 6.93 -24.40 -17.24
CA PRO A 189 6.39 -25.74 -17.38
C PRO A 189 6.95 -26.74 -16.35
N LYS A 190 8.08 -26.44 -15.73
CA LYS A 190 8.81 -27.33 -14.83
C LYS A 190 8.49 -27.10 -13.35
N HIS A 191 7.85 -25.96 -12.99
CA HIS A 191 7.66 -25.60 -11.60
C HIS A 191 6.18 -25.46 -11.22
N TYR A 192 5.80 -25.94 -10.03
CA TYR A 192 4.41 -25.91 -9.55
C TYR A 192 3.77 -24.49 -9.51
N ALA A 193 4.58 -23.46 -9.33
CA ALA A 193 4.13 -22.07 -9.36
C ALA A 193 4.15 -21.43 -10.77
N GLY A 194 4.49 -22.22 -11.81
CA GLY A 194 4.65 -21.69 -13.17
C GLY A 194 3.39 -20.99 -13.70
N THR A 195 2.22 -21.62 -13.59
CA THR A 195 0.94 -21.02 -14.02
C THR A 195 0.64 -19.72 -13.25
N MET A 196 1.01 -19.64 -11.96
CA MET A 196 0.88 -18.41 -11.16
C MET A 196 1.76 -17.28 -11.73
N VAL A 197 3.01 -17.59 -12.04
CA VAL A 197 3.96 -16.63 -12.61
C VAL A 197 3.50 -16.18 -14.00
N LEU A 198 3.06 -17.11 -14.85
CA LEU A 198 2.52 -16.81 -16.17
C LEU A 198 1.29 -15.89 -16.07
N THR A 199 0.39 -16.15 -15.13
CA THR A 199 -0.79 -15.30 -14.90
C THR A 199 -0.39 -13.88 -14.52
N MET A 200 0.63 -13.71 -13.67
CA MET A 200 1.13 -12.37 -13.32
C MET A 200 1.73 -11.66 -14.52
N LEU A 201 2.50 -12.37 -15.33
CA LEU A 201 3.14 -11.81 -16.54
C LEU A 201 2.11 -11.41 -17.59
N CYS A 202 1.11 -12.26 -17.85
CA CYS A 202 0.13 -12.05 -18.91
C CYS A 202 -1.05 -11.14 -18.54
N CYS A 203 -1.36 -10.97 -17.23
CA CYS A 203 -2.51 -10.19 -16.77
C CYS A 203 -2.15 -9.02 -15.86
N GLY A 204 -0.89 -8.85 -15.52
CA GLY A 204 -0.42 -7.75 -14.64
C GLY A 204 -1.08 -7.71 -13.26
N LEU A 205 -1.52 -8.84 -12.73
CA LEU A 205 -2.21 -8.91 -11.44
C LEU A 205 -1.30 -8.53 -10.27
N ARG A 206 -1.88 -7.88 -9.26
CA ARG A 206 -1.17 -7.65 -8.00
C ARG A 206 -1.02 -8.95 -7.21
N PRO A 207 0.02 -9.14 -6.39
CA PRO A 207 0.17 -10.32 -5.53
C PRO A 207 -1.08 -10.66 -4.70
N ILE A 208 -1.79 -9.64 -4.20
CA ILE A 208 -3.02 -9.86 -3.44
C ILE A 208 -4.18 -10.37 -4.31
N GLU A 209 -4.23 -10.00 -5.59
CA GLU A 209 -5.24 -10.45 -6.53
C GLU A 209 -4.99 -11.90 -6.92
N ILE A 210 -3.74 -12.27 -7.20
CA ILE A 210 -3.32 -13.67 -7.41
C ILE A 210 -3.75 -14.58 -6.25
N ARG A 211 -3.47 -14.20 -5.02
CA ARG A 211 -3.82 -14.97 -3.83
C ARG A 211 -5.33 -15.11 -3.58
N ARG A 212 -6.12 -14.27 -4.18
CA ARG A 212 -7.58 -14.24 -4.07
C ARG A 212 -8.29 -14.72 -5.32
N MET A 213 -7.52 -15.05 -6.37
CA MET A 213 -8.06 -15.45 -7.65
C MET A 213 -8.88 -16.72 -7.49
N LYS A 214 -10.11 -16.67 -7.96
CA LYS A 214 -11.05 -17.79 -7.96
C LYS A 214 -11.34 -18.22 -9.38
N TRP A 215 -11.79 -19.47 -9.52
CA TRP A 215 -12.17 -20.03 -10.81
C TRP A 215 -13.36 -19.31 -11.44
N ASP A 216 -14.29 -18.79 -10.64
CA ASP A 216 -15.43 -18.01 -11.09
C ASP A 216 -15.07 -16.62 -11.66
N TRP A 217 -13.81 -16.18 -11.48
CA TRP A 217 -13.30 -14.95 -12.12
C TRP A 217 -12.93 -15.17 -13.59
N ILE A 218 -12.80 -16.43 -14.03
CA ILE A 218 -12.30 -16.82 -15.36
C ILE A 218 -13.47 -17.25 -16.23
N ASP A 219 -13.73 -16.47 -17.26
CA ASP A 219 -14.58 -16.88 -18.37
C ASP A 219 -13.70 -17.60 -19.42
N PHE A 220 -13.77 -18.92 -19.43
CA PHE A 220 -12.97 -19.77 -20.33
C PHE A 220 -13.46 -19.72 -21.77
N GLU A 221 -14.72 -19.37 -22.02
CA GLU A 221 -15.32 -19.30 -23.36
C GLU A 221 -14.89 -18.00 -24.05
N ASN A 222 -15.00 -16.87 -23.36
CA ASN A 222 -14.66 -15.56 -23.89
C ASN A 222 -13.20 -15.17 -23.64
N ALA A 223 -12.41 -16.01 -22.95
CA ALA A 223 -11.03 -15.76 -22.56
C ALA A 223 -10.87 -14.43 -21.80
N ILE A 224 -11.72 -14.19 -20.78
CA ILE A 224 -11.74 -12.98 -19.98
C ILE A 224 -11.53 -13.32 -18.51
N LEU A 225 -10.62 -12.58 -17.85
CA LEU A 225 -10.46 -12.58 -16.40
C LEU A 225 -11.16 -11.34 -15.82
N THR A 226 -12.18 -11.55 -14.99
CA THR A 226 -12.84 -10.49 -14.21
C THR A 226 -12.26 -10.48 -12.82
N VAL A 227 -11.46 -9.46 -12.48
CA VAL A 227 -10.81 -9.38 -11.17
C VAL A 227 -11.84 -9.07 -10.09
N GLY A 228 -12.00 -9.95 -9.13
CA GLY A 228 -12.91 -9.76 -8.00
C GLY A 228 -12.44 -8.63 -7.07
N LYS A 229 -12.38 -8.85 -5.75
CA LYS A 229 -11.97 -7.82 -4.79
C LYS A 229 -10.48 -7.51 -4.88
N SER A 230 -10.15 -6.29 -5.33
CA SER A 230 -8.78 -5.75 -5.40
C SER A 230 -8.43 -4.92 -4.16
N LYS A 231 -7.20 -4.34 -4.14
CA LYS A 231 -6.74 -3.38 -3.14
C LYS A 231 -7.40 -2.01 -3.29
N THR A 232 -7.76 -1.65 -4.51
CA THR A 232 -8.37 -0.37 -4.90
C THR A 232 -9.73 -0.63 -5.53
N GLU A 233 -10.65 0.33 -5.43
CA GLU A 233 -11.95 0.27 -6.06
C GLU A 233 -11.81 0.16 -7.59
N ALA A 234 -10.98 0.98 -8.21
CA ALA A 234 -10.66 0.93 -9.64
C ALA A 234 -10.08 -0.42 -10.12
N GLY A 235 -9.54 -1.22 -9.21
CA GLY A 235 -9.05 -2.56 -9.52
C GLY A 235 -10.10 -3.65 -9.44
N THR A 236 -11.24 -3.38 -8.80
CA THR A 236 -12.30 -4.37 -8.57
C THR A 236 -13.25 -4.40 -9.76
N GLY A 237 -13.59 -5.60 -10.24
CA GLY A 237 -14.52 -5.79 -11.37
C GLY A 237 -13.92 -5.54 -12.75
N ARG A 238 -12.64 -5.17 -12.86
CA ARG A 238 -12.00 -4.93 -14.15
C ARG A 238 -11.85 -6.23 -14.95
N LYS A 239 -12.00 -6.12 -16.25
CA LYS A 239 -11.88 -7.23 -17.20
C LYS A 239 -10.52 -7.16 -17.90
N ILE A 240 -9.82 -8.28 -17.97
CA ILE A 240 -8.51 -8.41 -18.62
C ILE A 240 -8.60 -9.56 -19.62
N PRO A 241 -8.18 -9.39 -20.89
CA PRO A 241 -8.15 -10.49 -21.85
C PRO A 241 -7.08 -11.50 -21.42
N ILE A 242 -7.41 -12.79 -21.59
CA ILE A 242 -6.51 -13.91 -21.31
C ILE A 242 -5.90 -14.36 -22.63
N PRO A 243 -4.58 -14.25 -22.85
CA PRO A 243 -3.96 -14.76 -24.07
C PRO A 243 -4.03 -16.31 -24.13
N PRO A 244 -4.04 -16.92 -25.33
CA PRO A 244 -4.21 -18.35 -25.52
C PRO A 244 -3.25 -19.20 -24.67
N VAL A 245 -1.98 -18.85 -24.62
CA VAL A 245 -0.96 -19.56 -23.84
C VAL A 245 -1.30 -19.64 -22.34
N LEU A 246 -1.87 -18.59 -21.77
CA LEU A 246 -2.31 -18.58 -20.39
C LEU A 246 -3.62 -19.33 -20.21
N LEU A 247 -4.54 -19.23 -21.17
CA LEU A 247 -5.82 -19.93 -21.13
C LEU A 247 -5.61 -21.45 -21.08
N ASP A 248 -4.72 -21.97 -21.90
CA ASP A 248 -4.37 -23.39 -21.92
C ASP A 248 -3.67 -23.82 -20.62
N ALA A 249 -2.72 -23.05 -20.14
CA ALA A 249 -2.08 -23.31 -18.85
C ALA A 249 -3.07 -23.31 -17.66
N LEU A 250 -4.10 -22.45 -17.70
CA LEU A 250 -5.15 -22.42 -16.67
C LEU A 250 -6.10 -23.63 -16.78
N LYS A 251 -6.42 -24.08 -18.00
CA LYS A 251 -7.19 -25.32 -18.22
C LYS A 251 -6.44 -26.54 -17.68
N GLU A 252 -5.16 -26.67 -18.00
CA GLU A 252 -4.31 -27.74 -17.48
C GLU A 252 -4.19 -27.69 -15.94
N HIS A 253 -4.03 -26.47 -15.39
CA HIS A 253 -3.97 -26.28 -13.94
C HIS A 253 -5.27 -26.70 -13.26
N LYS A 254 -6.43 -26.40 -13.87
CA LYS A 254 -7.75 -26.81 -13.39
C LYS A 254 -7.94 -28.33 -13.45
N ALA A 255 -7.44 -28.97 -14.50
CA ALA A 255 -7.53 -30.42 -14.71
C ALA A 255 -6.73 -31.22 -13.66
N LYS A 256 -5.73 -30.61 -12.98
CA LYS A 256 -5.00 -31.25 -11.86
C LYS A 256 -5.87 -31.48 -10.61
N GLY A 257 -7.13 -31.04 -10.62
CA GLY A 257 -8.17 -31.49 -9.71
C GLY A 257 -8.01 -31.12 -8.24
N LEU A 258 -7.42 -29.96 -7.92
CA LEU A 258 -7.22 -29.52 -6.53
C LEU A 258 -8.52 -29.14 -5.79
N ASN A 259 -9.68 -29.40 -6.36
CA ASN A 259 -11.03 -29.24 -5.82
C ASN A 259 -11.23 -28.06 -4.84
N ASN A 260 -10.81 -26.87 -5.25
CA ASN A 260 -10.81 -25.67 -4.44
C ASN A 260 -11.45 -24.51 -5.24
N GLU A 261 -12.08 -23.58 -4.54
CA GLU A 261 -12.63 -22.38 -5.18
C GLU A 261 -11.54 -21.42 -5.70
N TYR A 262 -10.33 -21.47 -5.10
CA TYR A 262 -9.19 -20.66 -5.47
C TYR A 262 -8.36 -21.31 -6.55
N VAL A 263 -7.88 -20.49 -7.51
CA VAL A 263 -6.99 -20.95 -8.58
C VAL A 263 -5.62 -21.35 -8.02
N PHE A 264 -5.06 -20.53 -7.16
CA PHE A 264 -3.75 -20.75 -6.54
C PHE A 264 -3.90 -21.00 -5.05
N VAL A 265 -3.38 -22.13 -4.59
CA VAL A 265 -3.49 -22.62 -3.22
C VAL A 265 -2.12 -22.87 -2.62
N LYS A 266 -2.04 -23.07 -1.31
CA LYS A 266 -0.83 -23.53 -0.63
C LYS A 266 -0.48 -24.93 -1.10
N TYR A 267 0.77 -25.16 -1.46
CA TYR A 267 1.22 -26.40 -2.10
C TYR A 267 0.84 -27.67 -1.31
N GLU A 268 1.12 -27.70 0.00
CA GLU A 268 0.87 -28.90 0.82
C GLU A 268 -0.56 -28.99 1.38
N LYS A 269 -1.15 -27.85 1.71
CA LYS A 269 -2.42 -27.78 2.46
C LYS A 269 -3.65 -27.56 1.58
N HIS A 270 -3.46 -27.26 0.31
CA HIS A 270 -4.52 -26.95 -0.66
C HIS A 270 -5.54 -25.91 -0.16
N THR A 271 -5.13 -25.04 0.78
CA THR A 271 -5.94 -23.93 1.30
C THR A 271 -5.57 -22.62 0.60
N ARG A 272 -6.41 -21.60 0.74
CA ARG A 272 -6.14 -20.27 0.19
C ARG A 272 -4.72 -19.80 0.53
N MET A 273 -4.01 -19.30 -0.48
CA MET A 273 -2.66 -18.76 -0.34
C MET A 273 -2.66 -17.48 0.50
N ASP A 274 -1.81 -17.40 1.52
CA ASP A 274 -1.51 -16.17 2.26
C ASP A 274 -0.25 -15.47 1.72
N ASP A 275 0.13 -14.33 2.33
CA ASP A 275 1.32 -13.57 1.92
C ASP A 275 2.59 -14.43 1.95
N ASN A 276 2.79 -15.18 3.04
CA ASN A 276 4.00 -15.98 3.22
C ASN A 276 4.08 -17.10 2.18
N ALA A 277 2.99 -17.81 1.94
CA ALA A 277 2.94 -18.90 0.95
C ALA A 277 3.19 -18.36 -0.48
N PHE A 278 2.63 -17.21 -0.82
CA PHE A 278 2.87 -16.55 -2.11
C PHE A 278 4.36 -16.22 -2.31
N TYR A 279 4.96 -15.52 -1.35
CA TYR A 279 6.38 -15.17 -1.46
C TYR A 279 7.31 -16.36 -1.37
N GLN A 280 6.91 -17.42 -0.65
CA GLN A 280 7.68 -18.67 -0.65
C GLN A 280 7.60 -19.39 -2.01
N SER A 281 6.42 -19.46 -2.63
CA SER A 281 6.27 -20.01 -3.98
C SER A 281 7.05 -19.22 -5.02
N TRP A 282 7.05 -17.88 -4.91
CA TRP A 282 7.88 -17.01 -5.75
C TRP A 282 9.37 -17.28 -5.56
N LYS A 283 9.86 -17.32 -4.32
CA LYS A 283 11.27 -17.61 -4.01
C LYS A 283 11.70 -18.99 -4.52
N ASN A 284 10.84 -19.99 -4.40
CA ASN A 284 11.12 -21.33 -4.92
C ASN A 284 11.20 -21.30 -6.45
N PHE A 285 10.30 -20.59 -7.12
CA PHE A 285 10.35 -20.42 -8.57
C PHE A 285 11.65 -19.73 -9.02
N VAL A 286 12.02 -18.62 -8.39
CA VAL A 286 13.26 -17.89 -8.70
C VAL A 286 14.49 -18.75 -8.42
N LYS A 287 14.49 -19.51 -7.33
CA LYS A 287 15.57 -20.47 -7.02
C LYS A 287 15.74 -21.53 -8.10
N GLU A 288 14.65 -22.11 -8.58
CA GLU A 288 14.67 -23.10 -9.67
C GLU A 288 15.20 -22.48 -10.96
N MET A 289 14.72 -21.29 -11.30
CA MET A 289 15.16 -20.52 -12.45
C MET A 289 16.67 -20.23 -12.38
N ASP A 290 17.16 -19.85 -11.23
CA ASP A 290 18.56 -19.51 -10.99
C ASP A 290 19.46 -20.76 -11.11
N LEU A 291 19.06 -21.87 -10.49
CA LEU A 291 19.78 -23.16 -10.58
C LEU A 291 19.81 -23.72 -12.00
N ALA A 292 18.73 -23.58 -12.75
CA ALA A 292 18.67 -24.03 -14.16
C ALA A 292 19.62 -23.21 -15.07
N ASN A 293 20.07 -22.04 -14.63
CA ASN A 293 20.93 -21.13 -15.40
C ASN A 293 22.35 -20.97 -14.81
N GLY A 294 22.82 -21.89 -13.98
CA GLY A 294 24.22 -21.99 -13.57
C GLY A 294 24.55 -21.62 -12.13
N ALA A 295 23.57 -21.14 -11.35
CA ALA A 295 23.74 -21.00 -9.91
C ALA A 295 23.84 -22.38 -9.25
N HIS A 296 24.42 -22.45 -8.07
CA HIS A 296 24.51 -23.72 -7.31
C HIS A 296 24.11 -23.54 -5.85
N LEU A 297 23.79 -24.66 -5.19
CA LEU A 297 23.42 -24.66 -3.78
C LEU A 297 24.64 -24.95 -2.90
N TYR A 298 24.81 -24.10 -1.89
CA TYR A 298 25.74 -24.36 -0.79
C TYR A 298 24.99 -24.13 0.54
N ARG A 299 24.93 -25.15 1.40
CA ARG A 299 24.16 -25.11 2.67
C ARG A 299 22.75 -24.55 2.50
N ASN A 300 22.03 -25.04 1.51
CA ASN A 300 20.67 -24.59 1.15
C ASN A 300 20.51 -23.13 0.69
N GLN A 301 21.62 -22.43 0.48
CA GLN A 301 21.64 -21.07 -0.07
C GLN A 301 22.09 -21.10 -1.53
N VAL A 302 21.42 -20.34 -2.37
CA VAL A 302 21.87 -20.13 -3.75
C VAL A 302 23.17 -19.31 -3.72
N LYS A 303 24.16 -19.77 -4.44
CA LYS A 303 25.45 -19.09 -4.65
C LYS A 303 25.64 -18.80 -6.13
N ASN A 304 26.37 -17.72 -6.41
CA ASN A 304 26.57 -17.23 -7.77
C ASN A 304 25.24 -17.02 -8.52
N SER A 305 24.27 -16.42 -7.83
CA SER A 305 22.99 -16.05 -8.44
C SER A 305 23.24 -15.10 -9.61
N ILE A 306 22.61 -15.40 -10.74
CA ILE A 306 22.59 -14.55 -11.93
C ILE A 306 21.36 -13.66 -11.98
N ILE A 307 20.38 -13.95 -11.10
CA ILE A 307 19.15 -13.20 -11.02
C ILE A 307 19.41 -11.89 -10.25
N ALA A 308 18.97 -10.79 -10.83
CA ALA A 308 19.15 -9.48 -10.22
C ALA A 308 18.44 -9.38 -8.84
N PRO A 309 19.05 -8.71 -7.84
CA PRO A 309 18.50 -8.61 -6.49
C PRO A 309 17.13 -7.90 -6.43
N ASP A 310 16.82 -7.10 -7.44
CA ASP A 310 15.54 -6.38 -7.58
C ASP A 310 14.44 -7.21 -8.26
N PHE A 311 14.72 -8.50 -8.59
CA PHE A 311 13.77 -9.37 -9.26
C PHE A 311 12.64 -9.81 -8.32
N GLU A 312 11.58 -9.01 -8.29
CA GLU A 312 10.42 -9.18 -7.42
C GLU A 312 9.11 -9.37 -8.23
N PRO A 313 8.05 -9.94 -7.62
CA PRO A 313 6.77 -10.19 -8.31
C PRO A 313 6.18 -8.97 -9.01
N TYR A 314 6.41 -7.76 -8.48
CA TYR A 314 5.93 -6.52 -9.08
C TYR A 314 6.59 -6.18 -10.42
N LEU A 315 7.78 -6.72 -10.72
CA LEU A 315 8.40 -6.56 -12.04
C LEU A 315 7.53 -7.15 -13.14
N LEU A 316 6.92 -8.32 -12.91
CA LEU A 316 6.02 -8.94 -13.89
C LEU A 316 4.83 -8.04 -14.23
N ARG A 317 4.27 -7.38 -13.21
CA ARG A 317 3.19 -6.42 -13.42
C ARG A 317 3.68 -5.16 -14.16
N HIS A 318 4.88 -4.69 -13.85
CA HIS A 318 5.49 -3.58 -14.58
C HIS A 318 5.73 -3.95 -16.03
N THR A 319 6.26 -5.15 -16.27
CA THR A 319 6.47 -5.72 -17.59
C THR A 319 5.18 -5.82 -18.40
N PHE A 320 4.09 -6.32 -17.80
CA PHE A 320 2.79 -6.35 -18.48
C PHE A 320 2.36 -4.94 -18.97
N CYS A 321 2.59 -3.91 -18.16
CA CYS A 321 2.29 -2.55 -18.57
C CYS A 321 3.15 -2.08 -19.75
N THR A 322 4.45 -2.43 -19.73
CA THR A 322 5.38 -2.15 -20.83
C THR A 322 5.04 -2.95 -22.09
N ASP A 323 4.65 -4.22 -21.93
CA ASP A 323 4.18 -5.07 -23.04
C ASP A 323 2.90 -4.51 -23.68
N CYS A 324 1.97 -3.99 -22.88
CA CYS A 324 0.80 -3.28 -23.41
C CYS A 324 1.20 -2.08 -24.28
N GLN A 325 2.20 -1.30 -23.85
CA GLN A 325 2.72 -0.20 -24.64
C GLN A 325 3.35 -0.68 -25.95
N ALA A 326 4.23 -1.67 -25.89
CA ALA A 326 4.89 -2.25 -27.06
C ALA A 326 3.86 -2.84 -28.06
N ALA A 327 2.79 -3.45 -27.54
CA ALA A 327 1.67 -3.94 -28.35
C ALA A 327 0.75 -2.83 -28.89
N GLY A 328 1.00 -1.55 -28.55
CA GLY A 328 0.20 -0.42 -29.00
C GLY A 328 -1.18 -0.33 -28.35
N VAL A 329 -1.36 -0.92 -27.16
CA VAL A 329 -2.59 -0.77 -26.39
C VAL A 329 -2.72 0.68 -25.93
N PRO A 330 -3.86 1.35 -26.12
CA PRO A 330 -4.06 2.71 -25.65
C PRO A 330 -3.88 2.82 -24.15
N ILE A 331 -3.25 3.90 -23.67
CA ILE A 331 -2.89 4.08 -22.26
C ILE A 331 -4.09 4.03 -21.30
N ASN A 332 -5.26 4.50 -21.73
CA ASN A 332 -6.50 4.43 -20.96
C ASN A 332 -6.97 2.97 -20.77
N VAL A 333 -6.82 2.12 -21.79
CA VAL A 333 -7.14 0.68 -21.73
C VAL A 333 -6.14 -0.04 -20.84
N ALA A 334 -4.85 0.21 -21.02
CA ALA A 334 -3.82 -0.35 -20.15
C ALA A 334 -4.00 0.07 -18.67
N LYS A 335 -4.36 1.34 -18.42
CA LYS A 335 -4.72 1.83 -17.08
C LYS A 335 -5.86 1.01 -16.47
N GLU A 336 -6.91 0.74 -17.25
CA GLU A 336 -8.06 -0.05 -16.82
C GLU A 336 -7.65 -1.49 -16.49
N TRP A 337 -6.95 -2.17 -17.39
CA TRP A 337 -6.46 -3.53 -17.16
C TRP A 337 -5.53 -3.62 -15.94
N MET A 338 -4.70 -2.60 -15.72
CA MET A 338 -3.85 -2.49 -14.54
C MET A 338 -4.65 -2.16 -13.26
N GLY A 339 -5.84 -1.56 -13.37
CA GLY A 339 -6.61 -1.09 -12.21
C GLY A 339 -5.89 0.03 -11.46
N HIS A 340 -5.31 0.99 -12.20
CA HIS A 340 -4.73 2.20 -11.65
C HIS A 340 -5.82 3.27 -11.51
N SER A 341 -5.97 3.84 -10.32
CA SER A 341 -6.89 4.95 -10.08
C SER A 341 -6.46 6.22 -10.80
N ASP A 342 -5.12 6.44 -10.88
CA ASP A 342 -4.52 7.60 -11.52
C ASP A 342 -3.74 7.17 -12.78
N ILE A 343 -4.00 7.86 -13.90
CA ILE A 343 -3.34 7.62 -15.19
C ILE A 343 -1.84 7.94 -15.12
N SER A 344 -1.43 8.86 -14.24
CA SER A 344 -0.02 9.24 -14.07
C SER A 344 0.88 8.05 -13.72
N VAL A 345 0.32 7.04 -13.04
CA VAL A 345 1.04 5.80 -12.68
C VAL A 345 1.37 4.99 -13.94
N THR A 346 0.42 4.90 -14.87
CA THR A 346 0.61 4.20 -16.16
C THR A 346 1.51 5.03 -17.08
N ALA A 347 1.29 6.35 -17.13
CA ALA A 347 2.05 7.26 -17.97
C ALA A 347 3.56 7.24 -17.67
N LYS A 348 3.95 7.15 -16.39
CA LYS A 348 5.37 7.03 -16.00
C LYS A 348 6.05 5.79 -16.60
N ILE A 349 5.32 4.72 -16.84
CA ILE A 349 5.85 3.51 -17.49
C ILE A 349 5.91 3.73 -19.00
N TYR A 350 4.88 4.34 -19.58
CA TYR A 350 4.76 4.59 -21.02
C TYR A 350 5.75 5.64 -21.55
N THR A 351 6.37 6.46 -20.71
CA THR A 351 7.32 7.50 -21.18
C THR A 351 8.74 7.01 -21.42
N HIS A 352 9.09 5.76 -21.09
CA HIS A 352 10.46 5.26 -21.17
C HIS A 352 10.83 4.54 -22.48
N MET A 353 9.90 4.41 -23.45
CA MET A 353 10.15 3.70 -24.72
C MET A 353 9.83 4.58 -25.93
N VAL A 354 10.57 5.68 -26.11
CA VAL A 354 10.17 6.71 -27.08
C VAL A 354 10.52 6.34 -28.54
N ASP A 355 11.65 5.71 -28.82
CA ASP A 355 12.17 5.61 -30.18
C ASP A 355 11.54 4.47 -31.03
N GLU A 356 11.43 3.25 -30.50
CA GLU A 356 10.81 2.13 -31.22
C GLU A 356 9.29 2.33 -31.40
N VAL A 357 8.64 2.84 -30.36
CA VAL A 357 7.19 3.13 -30.39
C VAL A 357 6.87 4.29 -31.33
N PHE A 358 7.78 5.27 -31.48
CA PHE A 358 7.61 6.38 -32.41
C PHE A 358 7.52 5.89 -33.87
N GLU A 359 8.44 5.06 -34.31
CA GLU A 359 8.45 4.53 -35.68
C GLU A 359 7.24 3.64 -35.97
N GLN A 360 6.85 2.77 -35.03
CA GLN A 360 5.64 1.95 -35.19
C GLN A 360 4.38 2.81 -35.30
N ASN A 361 4.26 3.84 -34.48
CA ASN A 361 3.09 4.74 -34.52
C ASN A 361 3.11 5.64 -35.77
N ARG A 362 4.26 6.04 -36.28
CA ARG A 362 4.40 6.74 -37.56
C ARG A 362 3.83 5.90 -38.71
N MET A 363 4.18 4.61 -38.76
CA MET A 363 3.64 3.68 -39.77
C MET A 363 2.13 3.49 -39.63
N ARG A 364 1.62 3.33 -38.40
CA ARG A 364 0.17 3.19 -38.16
C ARG A 364 -0.64 4.40 -38.60
N ILE A 365 -0.17 5.62 -38.29
CA ILE A 365 -0.81 6.86 -38.69
C ILE A 365 -0.82 6.98 -40.23
N ALA A 366 0.30 6.67 -40.89
CA ALA A 366 0.39 6.69 -42.33
C ALA A 366 -0.61 5.69 -42.96
N GLN A 367 -0.67 4.46 -42.45
CA GLN A 367 -1.60 3.43 -42.93
C GLN A 367 -3.07 3.81 -42.68
N TYR A 368 -3.39 4.38 -41.50
CA TYR A 368 -4.74 4.86 -41.19
C TYR A 368 -5.17 6.00 -42.12
N ALA A 369 -4.29 6.94 -42.42
CA ALA A 369 -4.55 8.05 -43.34
C ALA A 369 -4.89 7.53 -44.76
N VAL A 370 -4.12 6.56 -45.29
CA VAL A 370 -4.37 5.91 -46.57
C VAL A 370 -5.74 5.22 -46.58
N THR A 371 -6.03 4.42 -45.57
CA THR A 371 -7.31 3.69 -45.47
C THR A 371 -8.50 4.65 -45.38
N LYS A 372 -8.36 5.76 -44.65
CA LYS A 372 -9.43 6.78 -44.58
C LYS A 372 -9.64 7.51 -45.90
N SER A 373 -8.56 7.85 -46.62
CA SER A 373 -8.68 8.47 -47.94
C SER A 373 -9.43 7.56 -48.94
N GLN A 374 -9.09 6.26 -48.96
CA GLN A 374 -9.79 5.28 -49.81
C GLN A 374 -11.29 5.12 -49.45
N GLN A 375 -11.63 5.16 -48.13
CA GLN A 375 -13.03 5.13 -47.72
C GLN A 375 -13.82 6.37 -48.16
N VAL A 376 -13.20 7.54 -48.12
CA VAL A 376 -13.83 8.79 -48.58
C VAL A 376 -14.03 8.76 -50.09
N GLU A 377 -13.02 8.33 -50.84
CA GLU A 377 -13.11 8.19 -52.31
C GLU A 377 -14.20 7.18 -52.70
N SER A 378 -14.33 6.06 -52.03
CA SER A 378 -15.39 5.08 -52.29
C SER A 378 -16.79 5.61 -51.99
N LEU A 379 -16.96 6.47 -51.01
CA LEU A 379 -18.25 7.11 -50.66
C LEU A 379 -18.61 8.23 -51.64
N THR A 380 -17.63 8.91 -52.23
CA THR A 380 -17.86 9.96 -53.23
C THR A 380 -18.07 9.39 -54.63
N ALA A 381 -17.60 8.17 -54.90
CA ALA A 381 -17.82 7.49 -56.20
C ALA A 381 -19.20 6.79 -56.30
N THR A 382 -19.96 6.70 -55.23
CA THR A 382 -21.28 6.03 -55.15
C THR A 382 -22.45 7.02 -55.18
N ASN A 383 -22.17 8.31 -55.27
CA ASN A 383 -23.14 9.40 -55.47
C ASN A 383 -22.95 10.02 -56.85
#